data_a1c6bdcbc79f426b05a42cfd4fbd3098
#
_entry.id   a1c6bdcbc79f426b05a42cfd4fbd3098
#
_cell.length_a   1.000
_cell.length_b   1.000
_cell.length_c   1.000
_cell.angle_alpha   90.00
_cell.angle_beta   90.00
_cell.angle_gamma   90.00
#
_symmetry.space_group_name_H-M   'P 1'
#
loop_
_entity.id
_entity.type
_entity.pdbx_description
1 polymer ?
#
loop_
_entity_poly.entity_id
_entity_poly.type
_entity_poly.pdbx_seq_one_letter_code
_entity_poly.pdbx_strand_id
1 'polypeptide(L)'
;ELLDGASAEFDQELVSKGELSPVFFGSALTNFGVETFLQHFLTMTMPPLPRTADCGVIDPVKEDFSAFVFKIQANMNKNHRDRIAFMRICSGKFEAGMEVKHIQGGKAIRLSQPQQLMAQERKIIEEAYAGDIIGVFDPGIFSIGDTLTTAKDNFEFEGIPTFAPE
;
A
#
# COMPACT_ATOMS: atom_id res chain seq x y z
N GLU A 1 36.96 5.64 -9.73
CA GLU A 1 37.00 7.05 -10.24
C GLU A 1 35.65 7.51 -10.85
N LEU A 2 34.99 6.72 -11.73
CA LEU A 2 33.69 7.13 -12.29
C LEU A 2 32.54 7.00 -11.28
N LEU A 3 32.60 6.05 -10.37
CA LEU A 3 31.60 5.84 -9.33
C LEU A 3 31.76 6.84 -8.18
N ASP A 4 32.97 7.24 -7.85
CA ASP A 4 33.24 8.19 -6.75
C ASP A 4 32.70 9.59 -7.01
N GLY A 5 32.52 9.97 -8.29
CA GLY A 5 31.98 11.27 -8.67
C GLY A 5 30.46 11.29 -8.93
N ALA A 6 29.81 10.13 -9.02
CA ALA A 6 28.42 10.01 -9.45
C ALA A 6 27.50 9.30 -8.44
N SER A 7 28.03 8.77 -7.33
CA SER A 7 27.25 8.08 -6.31
C SER A 7 27.47 8.68 -4.92
N ALA A 8 26.45 8.63 -4.09
CA ALA A 8 26.55 8.88 -2.66
C ALA A 8 27.03 7.60 -1.94
N GLU A 9 27.70 7.72 -0.80
CA GLU A 9 27.97 6.60 0.08
C GLU A 9 26.65 5.94 0.53
N PHE A 10 26.67 4.62 0.67
CA PHE A 10 25.49 3.90 1.16
C PHE A 10 25.22 4.24 2.62
N ASP A 11 24.01 4.69 2.88
CA ASP A 11 23.51 5.01 4.20
C ASP A 11 22.14 4.36 4.41
N GLN A 12 22.08 3.40 5.33
CA GLN A 12 20.87 2.63 5.65
C GLN A 12 19.73 3.52 6.18
N GLU A 13 20.06 4.57 6.94
CA GLU A 13 19.06 5.47 7.50
C GLU A 13 18.42 6.33 6.41
N LEU A 14 19.23 6.85 5.48
CA LEU A 14 18.73 7.61 4.33
C LEU A 14 17.90 6.73 3.39
N VAL A 15 18.30 5.47 3.20
CA VAL A 15 17.51 4.49 2.43
C VAL A 15 16.15 4.26 3.10
N SER A 16 16.11 4.07 4.41
CA SER A 16 14.86 3.84 5.15
C SER A 16 13.91 5.03 5.10
N LYS A 17 14.44 6.25 5.02
CA LYS A 17 13.66 7.50 4.87
C LYS A 17 13.22 7.77 3.43
N GLY A 18 13.73 7.02 2.45
CA GLY A 18 13.50 7.26 1.04
C GLY A 18 14.29 8.45 0.45
N GLU A 19 15.31 8.93 1.16
CA GLU A 19 16.19 10.03 0.75
C GLU A 19 17.39 9.53 -0.08
N LEU A 20 17.66 8.23 -0.03
CA LEU A 20 18.69 7.57 -0.81
C LEU A 20 18.13 6.31 -1.47
N SER A 21 18.43 6.11 -2.76
CA SER A 21 18.01 4.91 -3.52
C SER A 21 19.20 3.99 -3.72
N PRO A 22 19.18 2.76 -3.20
CA PRO A 22 20.21 1.77 -3.45
C PRO A 22 20.11 1.26 -4.88
N VAL A 23 21.24 1.09 -5.54
CA VAL A 23 21.34 0.61 -6.92
C VAL A 23 22.08 -0.72 -6.95
N PHE A 24 21.49 -1.70 -7.63
CA PHE A 24 22.07 -3.03 -7.84
C PHE A 24 22.16 -3.33 -9.34
N PHE A 25 23.27 -3.95 -9.73
CA PHE A 25 23.45 -4.44 -11.08
C PHE A 25 23.13 -5.93 -11.15
N GLY A 26 22.27 -6.32 -12.05
CA GLY A 26 21.86 -7.71 -12.18
C GLY A 26 21.23 -8.01 -13.54
N SER A 27 21.04 -9.28 -13.79
CA SER A 27 20.35 -9.79 -14.98
C SER A 27 19.36 -10.89 -14.58
N ALA A 28 18.09 -10.63 -14.76
CA ALA A 28 17.04 -11.62 -14.52
C ALA A 28 17.13 -12.82 -15.48
N LEU A 29 17.64 -12.60 -16.69
CA LEU A 29 17.79 -13.65 -17.70
C LEU A 29 18.83 -14.72 -17.28
N THR A 30 19.93 -14.27 -16.68
CA THR A 30 21.05 -15.15 -16.27
C THR A 30 21.08 -15.39 -14.77
N ASN A 31 20.16 -14.82 -14.00
CA ASN A 31 20.15 -14.78 -12.53
C ASN A 31 21.42 -14.13 -11.91
N PHE A 32 22.19 -13.38 -12.70
CA PHE A 32 23.34 -12.68 -12.19
C PHE A 32 22.93 -11.58 -11.21
N GLY A 33 23.51 -11.56 -10.02
CA GLY A 33 23.28 -10.54 -8.99
C GLY A 33 21.94 -10.61 -8.29
N VAL A 34 21.01 -11.49 -8.66
CA VAL A 34 19.67 -11.59 -8.08
C VAL A 34 19.72 -12.04 -6.62
N GLU A 35 20.51 -13.07 -6.30
CA GLU A 35 20.68 -13.54 -4.93
C GLU A 35 21.28 -12.45 -4.04
N THR A 36 22.33 -11.78 -4.49
CA THR A 36 22.98 -10.67 -3.77
C THR A 36 21.98 -9.55 -3.51
N PHE A 37 21.17 -9.17 -4.52
CA PHE A 37 20.12 -8.18 -4.35
C PHE A 37 19.12 -8.61 -3.27
N LEU A 38 18.60 -9.83 -3.33
CA LEU A 38 17.61 -10.32 -2.37
C LEU A 38 18.15 -10.36 -0.94
N GLN A 39 19.39 -10.77 -0.75
CA GLN A 39 20.04 -10.76 0.57
C GLN A 39 20.12 -9.35 1.15
N HIS A 40 20.55 -8.37 0.36
CA HIS A 40 20.59 -6.98 0.81
C HIS A 40 19.19 -6.39 0.98
N PHE A 41 18.24 -6.72 0.10
CA PHE A 41 16.85 -6.28 0.21
C PHE A 41 16.25 -6.67 1.57
N LEU A 42 16.45 -7.90 2.03
CA LEU A 42 15.97 -8.36 3.35
C LEU A 42 16.53 -7.55 4.53
N THR A 43 17.75 -7.04 4.40
CA THR A 43 18.36 -6.21 5.45
C THR A 43 18.01 -4.73 5.38
N MET A 44 17.63 -4.26 4.20
CA MET A 44 17.26 -2.85 3.96
C MET A 44 15.77 -2.56 4.19
N THR A 45 14.92 -3.59 4.10
CA THR A 45 13.49 -3.38 4.29
C THR A 45 13.14 -3.09 5.73
N MET A 46 12.28 -2.10 5.92
CA MET A 46 11.81 -1.67 7.21
C MET A 46 10.35 -2.11 7.43
N PRO A 47 9.89 -2.27 8.68
CA PRO A 47 8.47 -2.40 8.98
C PRO A 47 7.66 -1.24 8.40
N PRO A 48 6.33 -1.37 8.27
CA PRO A 48 5.48 -0.28 7.81
C PRO A 48 5.70 0.97 8.64
N LEU A 49 5.96 2.09 7.97
CA LEU A 49 6.15 3.37 8.63
C LEU A 49 4.80 4.00 8.99
N PRO A 50 4.75 4.81 10.07
CA PRO A 50 3.59 5.63 10.40
C PRO A 50 3.19 6.54 9.24
N ARG A 51 1.88 6.83 9.12
CA ARG A 51 1.35 7.68 8.06
C ARG A 51 0.68 8.91 8.64
N THR A 52 0.90 10.06 8.01
CA THR A 52 0.29 11.33 8.40
C THR A 52 -1.18 11.39 7.99
N ALA A 53 -2.00 11.90 8.89
CA ALA A 53 -3.40 12.23 8.70
C ALA A 53 -3.67 13.62 9.26
N ASP A 54 -4.84 14.18 9.00
CA ASP A 54 -5.28 15.50 9.51
C ASP A 54 -5.29 15.59 11.05
N CYS A 55 -5.51 14.47 11.73
CA CYS A 55 -5.47 14.36 13.19
C CYS A 55 -4.06 14.11 13.76
N GLY A 56 -3.01 14.03 12.92
CA GLY A 56 -1.64 13.70 13.30
C GLY A 56 -1.15 12.37 12.71
N VAL A 57 -0.17 11.76 13.34
CA VAL A 57 0.47 10.54 12.84
C VAL A 57 -0.27 9.29 13.30
N ILE A 58 -0.61 8.42 12.38
CA ILE A 58 -1.23 7.11 12.64
C ILE A 58 -0.13 6.05 12.67
N ASP A 59 0.04 5.43 13.83
CA ASP A 59 1.01 4.36 14.05
C ASP A 59 0.46 3.02 13.52
N PRO A 60 1.26 2.22 12.78
CA PRO A 60 0.84 0.91 12.28
C PRO A 60 0.40 -0.08 13.35
N VAL A 61 0.91 0.03 14.58
CA VAL A 61 0.57 -0.86 15.69
C VAL A 61 -0.70 -0.49 16.44
N LYS A 62 -1.42 0.58 16.04
CA LYS A 62 -2.75 0.89 16.60
C LYS A 62 -3.70 -0.27 16.36
N GLU A 63 -4.59 -0.53 17.34
CA GLU A 63 -5.60 -1.60 17.23
C GLU A 63 -6.68 -1.27 16.18
N ASP A 64 -7.07 -0.01 16.07
CA ASP A 64 -8.06 0.41 15.09
C ASP A 64 -7.56 0.18 13.67
N PHE A 65 -8.37 -0.51 12.86
CA PHE A 65 -8.10 -0.64 11.44
C PHE A 65 -8.19 0.72 10.76
N SER A 66 -7.20 1.00 9.92
CA SER A 66 -7.26 2.10 8.97
C SER A 66 -6.56 1.76 7.67
N ALA A 67 -7.10 2.26 6.58
CA ALA A 67 -6.55 2.06 5.24
C ALA A 67 -6.89 3.25 4.33
N PHE A 68 -6.13 3.41 3.26
CA PHE A 68 -6.47 4.38 2.20
C PHE A 68 -6.45 3.73 0.82
N VAL A 69 -7.35 4.20 -0.04
CA VAL A 69 -7.44 3.76 -1.42
C VAL A 69 -6.39 4.49 -2.26
N PHE A 70 -5.48 3.76 -2.89
CA PHE A 70 -4.44 4.37 -3.73
C PHE A 70 -4.58 4.06 -5.21
N LYS A 71 -5.41 3.07 -5.56
CA LYS A 71 -5.64 2.66 -6.94
C LYS A 71 -7.04 2.08 -7.10
N ILE A 72 -7.68 2.40 -8.22
CA ILE A 72 -8.91 1.75 -8.65
C ILE A 72 -8.67 1.17 -10.03
N GLN A 73 -9.00 -0.09 -10.22
CA GLN A 73 -8.87 -0.77 -11.50
C GLN A 73 -10.20 -1.39 -11.90
N ALA A 74 -10.66 -1.02 -13.09
CA ALA A 74 -11.87 -1.57 -13.69
C ALA A 74 -11.52 -2.60 -14.76
N ASN A 75 -12.47 -3.52 -15.04
CA ASN A 75 -12.40 -4.47 -16.14
C ASN A 75 -11.15 -5.37 -16.15
N MET A 76 -10.70 -5.80 -14.97
CA MET A 76 -9.59 -6.77 -14.87
C MET A 76 -9.97 -8.12 -15.49
N ASN A 77 -11.25 -8.48 -15.45
CA ASN A 77 -11.78 -9.61 -16.18
C ASN A 77 -12.58 -9.08 -17.37
N LYS A 78 -12.17 -9.43 -18.59
CA LYS A 78 -12.84 -8.99 -19.86
C LYS A 78 -14.32 -9.42 -19.94
N ASN A 79 -14.69 -10.46 -19.20
CA ASN A 79 -16.03 -11.03 -19.20
C ASN A 79 -16.96 -10.41 -18.13
N HIS A 80 -16.43 -9.63 -17.21
CA HIS A 80 -17.18 -9.02 -16.12
C HIS A 80 -16.77 -7.55 -15.96
N ARG A 81 -17.75 -6.68 -15.77
CA ARG A 81 -17.52 -5.28 -15.39
C ARG A 81 -17.22 -5.21 -13.90
N ASP A 82 -16.09 -5.78 -13.49
CA ASP A 82 -15.63 -5.70 -12.13
C ASP A 82 -14.77 -4.44 -11.93
N ARG A 83 -14.92 -3.85 -10.77
CA ARG A 83 -14.12 -2.72 -10.32
C ARG A 83 -13.55 -3.09 -8.96
N ILE A 84 -12.25 -2.95 -8.81
CA ILE A 84 -11.51 -3.27 -7.58
C ILE A 84 -10.82 -2.01 -7.08
N ALA A 85 -11.08 -1.67 -5.83
CA ALA A 85 -10.34 -0.66 -5.11
C ALA A 85 -9.18 -1.32 -4.35
N PHE A 86 -7.95 -0.90 -4.66
CA PHE A 86 -6.75 -1.31 -3.95
C PHE A 86 -6.48 -0.33 -2.83
N MET A 87 -6.33 -0.87 -1.65
CA MET A 87 -6.03 -0.10 -0.46
C MET A 87 -4.83 -0.64 0.28
N ARG A 88 -4.05 0.27 0.86
CA ARG A 88 -2.98 -0.05 1.78
C ARG A 88 -3.50 0.07 3.20
N ILE A 89 -3.29 -0.97 3.99
CA ILE A 89 -3.59 -0.95 5.42
C ILE A 89 -2.51 -0.14 6.13
N CYS A 90 -2.92 0.86 6.91
CA CYS A 90 -2.03 1.76 7.63
C CYS A 90 -1.94 1.43 9.12
N SER A 91 -3.00 0.87 9.70
CA SER A 91 -3.00 0.41 11.10
C SER A 91 -3.99 -0.72 11.32
N GLY A 92 -3.80 -1.45 12.40
CA GLY A 92 -4.69 -2.50 12.87
C GLY A 92 -4.72 -3.74 11.98
N LYS A 93 -5.78 -4.51 12.14
CA LYS A 93 -6.02 -5.76 11.44
C LYS A 93 -7.28 -5.67 10.58
N PHE A 94 -7.17 -6.09 9.35
CA PHE A 94 -8.29 -6.32 8.46
C PHE A 94 -8.84 -7.74 8.67
N GLU A 95 -10.17 -7.86 8.72
CA GLU A 95 -10.87 -9.15 8.70
C GLU A 95 -11.95 -9.13 7.62
N ALA A 96 -12.09 -10.25 6.90
CA ALA A 96 -13.04 -10.36 5.81
C ALA A 96 -14.47 -10.10 6.29
N GLY A 97 -15.17 -9.20 5.62
CA GLY A 97 -16.54 -8.84 5.96
C GLY A 97 -16.69 -7.86 7.11
N MET A 98 -15.59 -7.27 7.61
CA MET A 98 -15.66 -6.23 8.64
C MET A 98 -16.40 -4.99 8.12
N GLU A 99 -17.02 -4.28 9.04
CA GLU A 99 -17.65 -2.99 8.77
C GLU A 99 -16.69 -1.85 9.12
N VAL A 100 -16.55 -0.91 8.20
CA VAL A 100 -15.67 0.25 8.36
C VAL A 100 -16.39 1.53 7.98
N LYS A 101 -15.96 2.66 8.52
CA LYS A 101 -16.40 3.97 8.09
C LYS A 101 -15.65 4.34 6.80
N HIS A 102 -16.37 4.72 5.77
CA HIS A 102 -15.86 5.41 4.59
C HIS A 102 -15.97 6.90 4.85
N ILE A 103 -14.85 7.55 5.15
CA ILE A 103 -14.85 8.91 5.70
C ILE A 103 -15.40 9.91 4.69
N GLN A 104 -14.87 9.97 3.48
CA GLN A 104 -15.31 10.89 2.43
C GLN A 104 -16.74 10.59 1.97
N GLY A 105 -17.17 9.33 2.02
CA GLY A 105 -18.53 8.92 1.72
C GLY A 105 -19.55 9.13 2.86
N GLY A 106 -19.08 9.44 4.07
CA GLY A 106 -19.91 9.72 5.25
C GLY A 106 -20.79 8.57 5.71
N LYS A 107 -20.43 7.31 5.43
CA LYS A 107 -21.25 6.13 5.75
C LYS A 107 -20.40 4.94 6.14
N ALA A 108 -21.00 4.02 6.88
CA ALA A 108 -20.41 2.71 7.14
C ALA A 108 -20.62 1.80 5.91
N ILE A 109 -19.61 1.01 5.61
CA ILE A 109 -19.60 0.05 4.50
C ILE A 109 -19.01 -1.27 4.97
N ARG A 110 -19.45 -2.36 4.36
CA ARG A 110 -18.89 -3.68 4.61
C ARG A 110 -17.89 -4.02 3.53
N LEU A 111 -16.65 -4.34 3.94
CA LEU A 111 -15.60 -4.77 3.03
C LEU A 111 -15.81 -6.24 2.67
N SER A 112 -16.30 -6.50 1.45
CA SER A 112 -16.59 -7.84 0.98
C SER A 112 -15.57 -8.30 -0.06
N GLN A 113 -15.37 -9.62 -0.12
CA GLN A 113 -14.52 -10.31 -1.10
C GLN A 113 -13.10 -9.72 -1.20
N PRO A 114 -12.38 -9.63 -0.07
CA PRO A 114 -11.01 -9.12 -0.10
C PRO A 114 -10.14 -10.08 -0.90
N GLN A 115 -9.36 -9.53 -1.80
CA GLN A 115 -8.47 -10.27 -2.68
C GLN A 115 -7.04 -9.76 -2.53
N GLN A 116 -6.11 -10.68 -2.45
CA GLN A 116 -4.70 -10.38 -2.63
C GLN A 116 -4.30 -10.82 -4.04
N LEU A 117 -3.62 -9.94 -4.75
CA LEU A 117 -3.10 -10.26 -6.07
C LEU A 117 -1.68 -10.82 -5.93
N MET A 118 -1.50 -12.07 -6.34
CA MET A 118 -0.19 -12.68 -6.56
C MET A 118 -0.02 -12.93 -8.05
N ALA A 119 0.67 -12.01 -8.73
CA ALA A 119 0.81 -12.00 -10.20
C ALA A 119 -0.56 -11.98 -10.90
N GLN A 120 -0.94 -13.05 -11.57
CA GLN A 120 -2.24 -13.17 -12.26
C GLN A 120 -3.30 -13.88 -11.42
N GLU A 121 -2.92 -14.45 -10.29
CA GLU A 121 -3.84 -15.19 -9.43
C GLU A 121 -4.47 -14.27 -8.38
N ARG A 122 -5.79 -14.44 -8.17
CA ARG A 122 -6.56 -13.78 -7.12
C ARG A 122 -6.77 -14.78 -5.99
N LYS A 123 -6.24 -14.49 -4.82
CA LYS A 123 -6.48 -15.27 -3.62
C LYS A 123 -7.40 -14.49 -2.70
N ILE A 124 -8.51 -15.10 -2.31
CA ILE A 124 -9.35 -14.55 -1.25
C ILE A 124 -8.57 -14.66 0.06
N ILE A 125 -8.51 -13.59 0.81
CA ILE A 125 -7.84 -13.52 2.11
C ILE A 125 -8.88 -13.31 3.21
N GLU A 126 -8.62 -13.90 4.37
CA GLU A 126 -9.48 -13.73 5.53
C GLU A 126 -9.02 -12.59 6.42
N GLU A 127 -7.71 -12.37 6.49
CA GLU A 127 -7.08 -11.33 7.32
C GLU A 127 -5.86 -10.71 6.66
N ALA A 128 -5.56 -9.47 7.03
CA ALA A 128 -4.38 -8.73 6.61
C ALA A 128 -4.00 -7.67 7.66
N TYR A 129 -2.77 -7.20 7.63
CA TYR A 129 -2.21 -6.33 8.66
C TYR A 129 -1.65 -5.04 8.08
N ALA A 130 -1.29 -4.10 8.95
CA ALA A 130 -0.66 -2.85 8.56
C ALA A 130 0.56 -3.11 7.65
N GLY A 131 0.62 -2.39 6.53
CA GLY A 131 1.61 -2.57 5.46
C GLY A 131 1.14 -3.42 4.29
N ASP A 132 0.15 -4.29 4.49
CA ASP A 132 -0.42 -5.11 3.43
C ASP A 132 -1.26 -4.28 2.45
N ILE A 133 -1.32 -4.77 1.22
CA ILE A 133 -2.20 -4.25 0.18
C ILE A 133 -3.29 -5.27 -0.10
N ILE A 134 -4.53 -4.83 -0.01
CA ILE A 134 -5.70 -5.63 -0.34
C ILE A 134 -6.52 -4.97 -1.44
N GLY A 135 -7.17 -5.78 -2.27
CA GLY A 135 -8.18 -5.33 -3.22
C GLY A 135 -9.58 -5.71 -2.72
N VAL A 136 -10.51 -4.78 -2.74
CA VAL A 136 -11.91 -5.04 -2.41
C VAL A 136 -12.80 -4.72 -3.60
N PHE A 137 -13.92 -5.43 -3.72
CA PHE A 137 -14.90 -5.09 -4.74
C PHE A 137 -15.41 -3.67 -4.53
N ASP A 138 -15.40 -2.87 -5.59
CA ASP A 138 -15.89 -1.51 -5.58
C ASP A 138 -17.19 -1.39 -6.41
N PRO A 139 -18.34 -1.18 -5.77
CA PRO A 139 -19.60 -0.92 -6.49
C PRO A 139 -19.64 0.49 -7.14
N GLY A 140 -18.54 1.20 -7.21
CA GLY A 140 -18.45 2.56 -7.75
C GLY A 140 -18.55 3.66 -6.70
N ILE A 141 -18.24 3.35 -5.45
CA ILE A 141 -18.33 4.30 -4.32
C ILE A 141 -16.98 4.86 -3.88
N PHE A 142 -15.88 4.22 -4.25
CA PHE A 142 -14.54 4.63 -3.84
C PHE A 142 -13.90 5.60 -4.83
N SER A 143 -13.12 6.51 -4.28
CA SER A 143 -12.19 7.38 -4.99
C SER A 143 -10.76 7.17 -4.51
N ILE A 144 -9.77 7.51 -5.34
CA ILE A 144 -8.37 7.48 -4.94
C ILE A 144 -8.16 8.55 -3.86
N GLY A 145 -7.52 8.16 -2.75
CA GLY A 145 -7.33 9.00 -1.57
C GLY A 145 -8.34 8.76 -0.46
N ASP A 146 -9.42 8.02 -0.70
CA ASP A 146 -10.42 7.73 0.32
C ASP A 146 -9.83 6.99 1.51
N THR A 147 -10.27 7.41 2.70
CA THR A 147 -9.88 6.83 4.00
C THR A 147 -10.98 5.94 4.53
N LEU A 148 -10.57 4.77 5.01
CA LEU A 148 -11.43 3.80 5.67
C LEU A 148 -10.91 3.52 7.07
N THR A 149 -11.78 3.47 8.08
CA THR A 149 -11.35 3.21 9.46
C THR A 149 -12.45 2.61 10.32
N THR A 150 -12.04 1.88 11.38
CA THR A 150 -12.91 1.47 12.49
C THR A 150 -12.83 2.41 13.70
N ALA A 151 -11.90 3.36 13.69
CA ALA A 151 -11.70 4.31 14.78
C ALA A 151 -13.00 5.10 15.10
N LYS A 152 -13.17 5.53 16.35
CA LYS A 152 -14.32 6.35 16.76
C LYS A 152 -14.29 7.72 16.09
N ASP A 153 -13.14 8.35 16.10
CA ASP A 153 -12.93 9.66 15.52
C ASP A 153 -12.70 9.55 14.00
N ASN A 154 -13.28 10.49 13.28
CA ASN A 154 -13.06 10.58 11.86
C ASN A 154 -11.74 11.31 11.60
N PHE A 155 -10.98 10.84 10.65
CA PHE A 155 -9.75 11.48 10.17
C PHE A 155 -9.55 11.12 8.70
N GLU A 156 -8.76 11.93 7.99
CA GLU A 156 -8.38 11.70 6.62
C GLU A 156 -6.87 11.60 6.49
N PHE A 157 -6.39 10.57 5.79
CA PHE A 157 -4.98 10.51 5.43
C PHE A 157 -4.62 11.63 4.46
N GLU A 158 -3.40 12.13 4.56
CA GLU A 158 -2.87 13.05 3.56
C GLU A 158 -3.03 12.46 2.16
N GLY A 159 -3.57 13.28 1.26
CA GLY A 159 -3.92 12.86 -0.09
C GLY A 159 -2.72 12.43 -0.93
N ILE A 160 -2.98 11.62 -1.94
CA ILE A 160 -2.01 11.30 -2.97
C ILE A 160 -1.88 12.53 -3.87
N PRO A 161 -0.65 12.99 -4.18
CA PRO A 161 -0.46 14.09 -5.11
C PRO A 161 -1.17 13.82 -6.44
N THR A 162 -2.01 14.75 -6.85
CA THR A 162 -2.68 14.70 -8.15
C THR A 162 -2.03 15.69 -9.09
N PHE A 163 -1.66 15.21 -10.28
CA PHE A 163 -1.13 16.05 -11.34
C PHE A 163 -2.22 16.27 -12.37
N ALA A 164 -2.33 17.50 -12.88
CA ALA A 164 -3.21 17.76 -14.00
C ALA A 164 -2.73 16.94 -15.22
N PRO A 165 -3.63 16.26 -15.96
CA PRO A 165 -3.24 15.63 -17.21
C PRO A 165 -2.77 16.72 -18.20
N GLU A 166 -1.62 16.43 -18.85
CA GLU A 166 -1.12 17.26 -19.96
C GLU A 166 -1.93 17.04 -21.22
#